data_5579233e0961f26d969867405faffed1
#
_entry.id   5579233e0961f26d969867405faffed1
#
_cell.length_a   1.000
_cell.length_b   1.000
_cell.length_c   1.000
_cell.angle_alpha   90.00
_cell.angle_beta   90.00
_cell.angle_gamma   90.00
#
_symmetry.space_group_name_H-M   'P 1'
#
loop_
_entity.id
_entity.type
_entity.pdbx_description
1 polymer ?
#
loop_
_entity_poly.entity_id
_entity_poly.type
_entity_poly.pdbx_seq_one_letter_code
_entity_poly.pdbx_strand_id
1 'polypeptide(L)'
;KHDVTELGYKIKLDDSEAIPVPAKAGDIVVFSSLTPHCTGPNKTDSTRKSYILQYAPNGAVRYPPFSEKEEANNPDRQFFVNKKS
;
A
#
# COMPACT_ATOMS: atom_id res chain seq x y z
N LYS A 1 1.03 -16.33 -6.96
CA LYS A 1 0.23 -16.87 -5.86
C LYS A 1 0.36 -16.01 -4.61
N HIS A 2 -0.75 -15.69 -3.99
CA HIS A 2 -0.78 -14.84 -2.80
C HIS A 2 -0.67 -15.68 -1.54
N ASP A 3 0.22 -15.29 -0.66
CA ASP A 3 0.28 -15.82 0.70
C ASP A 3 -0.47 -14.87 1.62
N VAL A 4 -1.17 -15.43 2.60
CA VAL A 4 -1.92 -14.63 3.58
C VAL A 4 -1.11 -14.55 4.86
N THR A 5 -0.92 -13.34 5.37
CA THR A 5 -0.22 -13.09 6.62
C THR A 5 -1.09 -12.25 7.55
N GLU A 6 -0.68 -12.09 8.80
CA GLU A 6 -1.40 -11.22 9.74
C GLU A 6 -1.46 -9.76 9.27
N LEU A 7 -0.51 -9.34 8.46
CA LEU A 7 -0.43 -7.97 7.96
C LEU A 7 -1.12 -7.79 6.61
N GLY A 8 -1.60 -8.86 5.98
CA GLY A 8 -2.25 -8.79 4.69
C GLY A 8 -1.79 -9.87 3.75
N TYR A 9 -1.84 -9.58 2.47
CA TYR A 9 -1.46 -10.51 1.42
C TYR A 9 -0.02 -10.29 0.99
N LYS A 10 0.65 -11.38 0.70
CA LYS A 10 2.03 -11.37 0.25
C LYS A 10 2.16 -12.21 -1.01
N ILE A 11 2.94 -11.72 -1.96
CA ILE A 11 3.26 -12.42 -3.19
C ILE A 11 4.75 -12.73 -3.19
N LYS A 12 5.10 -13.96 -3.53
CA LYS A 12 6.50 -14.32 -3.76
C LYS A 12 6.83 -14.03 -5.21
N LEU A 13 7.78 -13.14 -5.42
CA LEU A 13 8.31 -12.82 -6.73
C LEU A 13 9.82 -13.02 -6.72
N ASP A 14 10.34 -13.37 -7.89
CA ASP A 14 11.78 -13.40 -8.09
C ASP A 14 12.30 -11.96 -8.04
N ASP A 15 13.37 -11.73 -7.28
CA ASP A 15 13.98 -10.40 -7.19
C ASP A 15 14.42 -9.87 -8.55
N SER A 16 14.70 -10.76 -9.50
CA SER A 16 15.05 -10.34 -10.86
C SER A 16 13.91 -9.65 -11.59
N GLU A 17 12.67 -9.83 -11.14
CA GLU A 17 11.50 -9.17 -11.73
C GLU A 17 11.26 -7.80 -11.13
N ALA A 18 11.95 -7.45 -10.06
CA ALA A 18 11.75 -6.18 -9.39
C ALA A 18 12.44 -5.06 -10.15
N ILE A 19 11.74 -3.93 -10.25
CA ILE A 19 12.27 -2.71 -10.84
C ILE A 19 12.56 -1.73 -9.72
N PRO A 20 13.82 -1.33 -9.51
CA PRO A 20 14.10 -0.36 -8.46
C PRO A 20 13.53 1.01 -8.80
N VAL A 21 12.99 1.67 -7.78
CA VAL A 21 12.44 3.02 -7.90
C VAL A 21 13.15 3.89 -6.86
N PRO A 22 14.37 4.34 -7.15
CA PRO A 22 15.08 5.19 -6.19
C PRO A 22 14.38 6.53 -6.03
N ALA A 23 14.32 7.01 -4.81
CA ALA A 23 13.66 8.27 -4.48
C ALA A 23 14.48 9.03 -3.44
N LYS A 24 14.38 10.34 -3.48
CA LYS A 24 15.04 11.25 -2.55
C LYS A 24 14.02 11.85 -1.60
N ALA A 25 14.49 12.41 -0.51
CA ALA A 25 13.63 13.15 0.40
C ALA A 25 12.84 14.22 -0.38
N GLY A 26 11.53 14.27 -0.17
CA GLY A 26 10.63 15.16 -0.89
C GLY A 26 9.98 14.55 -2.12
N ASP A 27 10.46 13.41 -2.57
CA ASP A 27 9.87 12.72 -3.71
C ASP A 27 8.57 12.01 -3.32
N ILE A 28 7.73 11.78 -4.30
CA ILE A 28 6.46 11.06 -4.13
C ILE A 28 6.45 9.88 -5.07
N VAL A 29 6.08 8.72 -4.54
CA VAL A 29 5.88 7.51 -5.35
C VAL A 29 4.41 7.12 -5.24
N VAL A 30 3.76 6.96 -6.39
CA VAL A 30 2.34 6.60 -6.46
C VAL A 30 2.19 5.29 -7.19
N PHE A 31 1.41 4.39 -6.61
CA PHE A 31 1.16 3.10 -7.25
C PHE A 31 -0.21 2.57 -6.85
N SER A 32 -0.74 1.66 -7.67
CA SER A 32 -1.99 0.97 -7.38
C SER A 32 -1.81 -0.05 -6.27
N SER A 33 -2.86 -0.26 -5.47
CA SER A 33 -2.86 -1.33 -4.48
C SER A 33 -2.68 -2.71 -5.09
N LEU A 34 -2.93 -2.85 -6.39
CA LEU A 34 -2.75 -4.12 -7.09
C LEU A 34 -1.32 -4.30 -7.62
N THR A 35 -0.47 -3.31 -7.45
CA THR A 35 0.92 -3.38 -7.88
C THR A 35 1.74 -4.07 -6.80
N PRO A 36 2.35 -5.22 -7.09
CA PRO A 36 3.29 -5.82 -6.15
C PRO A 36 4.45 -4.86 -5.88
N HIS A 37 4.75 -4.67 -4.62
CA HIS A 37 5.77 -3.72 -4.21
C HIS A 37 6.38 -4.12 -2.89
N CYS A 38 7.57 -3.63 -2.65
CA CYS A 38 8.24 -3.83 -1.37
C CYS A 38 9.29 -2.74 -1.16
N THR A 39 9.73 -2.64 0.07
CA THR A 39 10.87 -1.81 0.41
C THR A 39 11.96 -2.69 1.02
N GLY A 40 13.19 -2.43 0.64
CA GLY A 40 14.31 -3.12 1.23
C GLY A 40 14.72 -2.54 2.59
N PRO A 41 15.62 -3.21 3.28
CA PRO A 41 16.12 -2.72 4.56
C PRO A 41 16.92 -1.43 4.39
N ASN A 42 16.89 -0.59 5.40
CA ASN A 42 17.73 0.59 5.44
C ASN A 42 19.13 0.19 5.91
N LYS A 43 20.09 0.23 5.02
CA LYS A 43 21.48 -0.16 5.30
C LYS A 43 22.35 1.04 5.61
N THR A 44 21.76 2.22 5.82
CA THR A 44 22.49 3.44 6.13
C THR A 44 22.42 3.75 7.61
N ASP A 45 23.23 4.68 8.07
CA ASP A 45 23.18 5.17 9.44
C ASP A 45 22.11 6.21 9.67
N SER A 46 21.46 6.66 8.61
CA SER A 46 20.42 7.69 8.67
C SER A 46 19.05 7.07 8.81
N THR A 47 18.15 7.76 9.49
CA THR A 47 16.76 7.35 9.61
C THR A 47 16.05 7.52 8.27
N ARG A 48 15.35 6.48 7.82
CA ARG A 48 14.49 6.55 6.65
C ARG A 48 13.05 6.74 7.11
N LYS A 49 12.44 7.84 6.69
CA LYS A 49 11.06 8.15 7.02
C LYS A 49 10.22 8.14 5.75
N SER A 50 9.00 7.65 5.87
CA SER A 50 8.04 7.75 4.79
C SER A 50 6.67 8.07 5.34
N TYR A 51 5.92 8.88 4.60
CA TYR A 51 4.54 9.22 4.93
C TYR A 51 3.65 8.50 3.93
N ILE A 52 2.86 7.56 4.43
CA ILE A 52 2.04 6.71 3.58
C ILE A 52 0.61 7.22 3.59
N LEU A 53 0.11 7.54 2.42
CA LEU A 53 -1.28 7.95 2.23
C LEU A 53 -1.96 6.92 1.34
N GLN A 54 -3.17 6.53 1.72
CA GLN A 54 -3.95 5.58 0.95
C GLN A 54 -5.29 6.20 0.62
N TYR A 55 -5.68 6.08 -0.64
CA TYR A 55 -6.95 6.61 -1.13
C TYR A 55 -7.74 5.51 -1.79
N ALA A 56 -9.04 5.58 -1.66
CA ALA A 56 -9.95 4.65 -2.33
C ALA A 56 -11.16 5.42 -2.85
N PRO A 57 -11.71 5.03 -4.00
CA PRO A 57 -12.97 5.61 -4.46
C PRO A 57 -14.10 5.22 -3.51
N ASN A 58 -15.12 6.05 -3.45
CA ASN A 58 -16.30 5.74 -2.66
C ASN A 58 -16.95 4.46 -3.20
N GLY A 59 -17.32 3.57 -2.31
CA GLY A 59 -17.90 2.28 -2.68
C GLY A 59 -16.89 1.17 -2.92
N ALA A 60 -15.59 1.46 -2.90
CA ALA A 60 -14.58 0.42 -2.99
C ALA A 60 -14.64 -0.50 -1.78
N VAL A 61 -14.32 -1.77 -2.00
CA VAL A 61 -14.28 -2.76 -0.90
C VAL A 61 -12.88 -3.34 -0.80
N ARG A 62 -12.56 -3.80 0.39
CA ARG A 62 -11.34 -4.55 0.63
C ARG A 62 -11.67 -5.92 1.16
N TYR A 63 -10.75 -6.83 0.98
CA TYR A 63 -10.89 -8.21 1.43
C TYR A 63 -9.82 -8.50 2.48
N PRO A 64 -10.11 -8.19 3.75
CA PRO A 64 -9.14 -8.47 4.81
C PRO A 64 -8.86 -9.97 4.92
N PRO A 65 -7.64 -10.37 5.27
CA PRO A 65 -7.36 -11.77 5.54
C PRO A 65 -8.19 -12.25 6.72
N PHE A 66 -8.72 -13.46 6.64
CA PHE A 66 -9.45 -14.12 7.73
C PHE A 66 -10.75 -13.45 8.15
N SER A 67 -11.28 -12.54 7.35
CA SER A 67 -12.56 -11.92 7.63
C SER A 67 -13.32 -11.63 6.35
N GLU A 68 -14.58 -11.24 6.49
CA GLU A 68 -15.40 -10.93 5.33
C GLU A 68 -14.96 -9.61 4.69
N LYS A 69 -15.34 -9.43 3.42
CA LYS A 69 -15.07 -8.15 2.75
C LYS A 69 -15.78 -7.01 3.49
N GLU A 70 -15.16 -5.85 3.46
CA GLU A 70 -15.73 -4.65 4.05
C GLU A 70 -15.47 -3.46 3.15
N GLU A 71 -16.22 -2.39 3.35
CA GLU A 71 -15.98 -1.17 2.59
C GLU A 71 -14.61 -0.60 2.92
N ALA A 72 -13.90 -0.16 1.90
CA ALA A 72 -12.59 0.44 2.07
C ALA A 72 -12.69 1.77 2.82
N ASN A 73 -13.73 2.53 2.55
CA ASN A 73 -13.96 3.83 3.19
C ASN A 73 -14.82 3.64 4.44
N ASN A 74 -14.30 4.08 5.54
CA ASN A 74 -14.98 3.99 6.83
C ASN A 74 -15.23 5.42 7.35
N PRO A 75 -16.50 5.87 7.44
CA PRO A 75 -16.80 7.25 7.84
C PRO A 75 -16.31 7.62 9.24
N ASP A 76 -16.07 6.64 10.09
CA ASP A 76 -15.57 6.91 11.44
C ASP A 76 -14.08 7.24 11.47
N ARG A 77 -13.34 6.91 10.41
CA ARG A 77 -11.90 7.08 10.34
C ARG A 77 -11.42 7.87 9.14
N GLN A 78 -12.31 8.10 8.20
CA GLN A 78 -11.93 8.61 6.90
C GLN A 78 -12.86 9.75 6.51
N PHE A 79 -12.39 10.58 5.63
CA PHE A 79 -13.18 11.68 5.11
C PHE A 79 -12.98 11.79 3.61
N PHE A 80 -13.90 12.42 2.95
CA PHE A 80 -13.80 12.63 1.51
C PHE A 80 -12.79 13.74 1.23
N VAL A 81 -11.80 13.40 0.41
CA VAL A 81 -10.87 14.38 -0.12
C VAL A 81 -11.55 15.18 -1.23
N ASN A 82 -12.35 14.48 -2.02
CA ASN A 82 -13.12 15.10 -3.10
C ASN A 82 -14.50 14.45 -3.13
N LYS A 83 -15.54 15.24 -2.82
CA LYS A 83 -16.92 14.75 -2.78
C LYS A 83 -17.60 14.80 -4.14
N LYS A 84 -17.00 15.40 -5.11
CA LYS A 84 -17.56 15.48 -6.43
C LYS A 84 -17.47 14.13 -7.10
N SER A 85 -18.60 13.60 -7.42
CA SER A 85 -18.68 12.30 -8.08
C SER A 85 -18.69 12.45 -9.61
#